data_ff40a6f51e1664909af043ad562b7e88
#
_entry.id   ff40a6f51e1664909af043ad562b7e88
#
_cell.length_a   1.000
_cell.length_b   1.000
_cell.length_c   1.000
_cell.angle_alpha   90.00
_cell.angle_beta   90.00
_cell.angle_gamma   90.00
#
_symmetry.space_group_name_H-M   'P 1'
#
loop_
_entity.id
_entity.type
_entity.pdbx_description
1 polymer ?
#
loop_
_entity_poly.entity_id
_entity_poly.type
_entity_poly.pdbx_seq_one_letter_code
_entity_poly.pdbx_strand_id
1 'polypeptide(L)'
;MPDDRSDLREAADELDAAREEAADAEVADRLESLAERVREMTETQRRPDHGQLDRLTHDIREVEAQLDGEAVAAAGSALAHVRAYRETVEGV
;
A
#
# COMPACT_ATOMS: atom_id res chain seq x y z
N MET A 1 10.53 -20.09 8.60
CA MET A 1 9.51 -19.15 9.10
C MET A 1 8.47 -18.86 8.04
N PRO A 2 7.20 -18.92 8.40
CA PRO A 2 6.18 -18.52 7.43
C PRO A 2 6.30 -17.05 7.10
N ASP A 3 6.01 -16.73 5.86
CA ASP A 3 6.02 -15.36 5.39
C ASP A 3 4.70 -14.70 5.80
N ASP A 4 4.77 -13.83 6.79
CA ASP A 4 3.59 -13.14 7.29
C ASP A 4 3.34 -11.88 6.47
N ARG A 5 2.27 -11.89 5.70
CA ARG A 5 1.89 -10.76 4.84
C ARG A 5 0.71 -9.97 5.39
N SER A 6 0.44 -10.08 6.69
CA SER A 6 -0.68 -9.36 7.30
C SER A 6 -0.55 -7.85 7.15
N ASP A 7 0.66 -7.30 7.23
CA ASP A 7 0.87 -5.87 7.04
C ASP A 7 0.48 -5.43 5.62
N LEU A 8 0.74 -6.26 4.62
CA LEU A 8 0.32 -5.93 3.26
C LEU A 8 -1.20 -5.94 3.13
N ARG A 9 -1.88 -6.88 3.78
CA ARG A 9 -3.34 -6.93 3.77
C ARG A 9 -3.92 -5.69 4.44
N GLU A 10 -3.32 -5.29 5.55
CA GLU A 10 -3.74 -4.07 6.24
C GLU A 10 -3.50 -2.84 5.38
N ALA A 11 -2.37 -2.80 4.67
CA ALA A 11 -2.08 -1.69 3.77
C ALA A 11 -3.16 -1.58 2.69
N ALA A 12 -3.58 -2.71 2.10
CA ALA A 12 -4.62 -2.71 1.09
C ALA A 12 -5.94 -2.19 1.66
N ASP A 13 -6.30 -2.60 2.87
CA ASP A 13 -7.52 -2.14 3.52
C ASP A 13 -7.48 -0.63 3.79
N GLU A 14 -6.31 -0.11 4.18
CA GLU A 14 -6.16 1.31 4.41
C GLU A 14 -6.22 2.12 3.11
N LEU A 15 -5.71 1.55 2.02
CA LEU A 15 -5.83 2.19 0.71
C LEU A 15 -7.29 2.25 0.27
N ASP A 16 -8.07 1.21 0.57
CA ASP A 16 -9.50 1.24 0.31
C ASP A 16 -10.21 2.30 1.16
N ALA A 17 -9.79 2.45 2.42
CA ALA A 17 -10.35 3.48 3.29
C ALA A 17 -10.03 4.87 2.74
N ALA A 18 -8.80 5.07 2.26
CA ALA A 18 -8.41 6.34 1.64
C ALA A 18 -9.27 6.62 0.40
N ARG A 19 -9.54 5.60 -0.39
CA ARG A 19 -10.36 5.72 -1.58
C ARG A 19 -11.77 6.23 -1.25
N GLU A 20 -12.35 5.69 -0.20
CA GLU A 20 -13.70 6.10 0.22
C GLU A 20 -13.77 7.56 0.64
N GLU A 21 -12.67 8.10 1.12
CA GLU A 21 -12.59 9.50 1.58
C GLU A 21 -12.09 10.44 0.49
N ALA A 22 -11.60 9.92 -0.63
CA ALA A 22 -11.06 10.77 -1.69
C ALA A 22 -12.17 11.49 -2.44
N ALA A 23 -12.01 12.80 -2.60
CA ALA A 23 -13.00 13.63 -3.30
C ALA A 23 -12.87 13.54 -4.81
N ASP A 24 -11.66 13.29 -5.29
CA ASP A 24 -11.35 13.26 -6.73
C ASP A 24 -11.47 11.84 -7.26
N ALA A 25 -12.28 11.66 -8.30
CA ALA A 25 -12.50 10.32 -8.87
C ALA A 25 -11.24 9.68 -9.45
N GLU A 26 -10.36 10.47 -10.07
CA GLU A 26 -9.12 9.93 -10.60
C GLU A 26 -8.20 9.43 -9.51
N VAL A 27 -8.14 10.18 -8.40
CA VAL A 27 -7.33 9.79 -7.25
C VAL A 27 -7.92 8.52 -6.63
N ALA A 28 -9.24 8.44 -6.53
CA ALA A 28 -9.91 7.25 -6.00
C ALA A 28 -9.58 6.02 -6.86
N ASP A 29 -9.58 6.17 -8.18
CA ASP A 29 -9.23 5.08 -9.09
C ASP A 29 -7.78 4.63 -8.91
N ARG A 30 -6.89 5.57 -8.68
CA ARG A 30 -5.49 5.24 -8.43
C ARG A 30 -5.33 4.46 -7.14
N LEU A 31 -6.06 4.87 -6.09
CA LEU A 31 -6.02 4.16 -4.81
C LEU A 31 -6.57 2.74 -4.96
N GLU A 32 -7.63 2.58 -5.75
CA GLU A 32 -8.17 1.24 -6.03
C GLU A 32 -7.14 0.35 -6.71
N SER A 33 -6.44 0.88 -7.72
CA SER A 33 -5.40 0.14 -8.41
C SER A 33 -4.26 -0.24 -7.48
N LEU A 34 -3.88 0.67 -6.59
CA LEU A 34 -2.83 0.37 -5.62
C LEU A 34 -3.27 -0.72 -4.64
N ALA A 35 -4.51 -0.65 -4.17
CA ALA A 35 -5.04 -1.68 -3.26
C ALA A 35 -5.03 -3.05 -3.94
N GLU A 36 -5.44 -3.12 -5.20
CA GLU A 36 -5.44 -4.37 -5.95
C GLU A 36 -4.03 -4.91 -6.12
N ARG A 37 -3.08 -4.02 -6.41
CA ARG A 37 -1.68 -4.41 -6.56
C ARG A 37 -1.11 -4.98 -5.26
N VAL A 38 -1.43 -4.37 -4.13
CA VAL A 38 -1.00 -4.87 -2.83
C VAL A 38 -1.61 -6.23 -2.55
N ARG A 39 -2.90 -6.41 -2.86
CA ARG A 39 -3.56 -7.69 -2.67
C ARG A 39 -2.94 -8.79 -3.52
N GLU A 40 -2.56 -8.48 -4.75
CA GLU A 40 -1.85 -9.44 -5.58
C GLU A 40 -0.54 -9.86 -4.93
N MET A 41 0.15 -8.92 -4.30
CA MET A 41 1.39 -9.23 -3.58
C MET A 41 1.16 -10.17 -2.41
N THR A 42 -0.05 -10.18 -1.82
CA THR A 42 -0.36 -11.10 -0.71
C THR A 42 -0.68 -12.49 -1.21
N GLU A 43 -1.03 -12.63 -2.49
CA GLU A 43 -1.49 -13.90 -3.05
C GLU A 43 -0.44 -14.63 -3.87
N THR A 44 0.64 -13.96 -4.27
CA THR A 44 1.67 -14.60 -5.06
C THR A 44 2.49 -15.54 -4.20
N GLN A 45 2.97 -16.63 -4.82
CA GLN A 45 3.85 -17.55 -4.13
C GLN A 45 5.20 -16.90 -3.86
N ARG A 46 5.66 -16.12 -4.82
CA ARG A 46 6.94 -15.44 -4.69
C ARG A 46 6.79 -14.21 -3.82
N ARG A 47 7.68 -14.10 -2.85
CA ARG A 47 7.71 -12.95 -1.95
C ARG A 47 8.07 -11.67 -2.73
N PRO A 48 7.35 -10.57 -2.49
CA PRO A 48 7.74 -9.29 -3.11
C PRO A 48 9.17 -8.91 -2.72
N ASP A 49 9.92 -8.39 -3.67
CA ASP A 49 11.28 -7.97 -3.40
C ASP A 49 11.35 -6.48 -3.06
N HIS A 50 12.53 -6.03 -2.63
CA HIS A 50 12.72 -4.63 -2.24
C HIS A 50 12.42 -3.66 -3.36
N GLY A 51 12.73 -4.02 -4.61
CA GLY A 51 12.45 -3.15 -5.74
C GLY A 51 10.97 -2.93 -5.94
N GLN A 52 10.17 -3.99 -5.82
CA GLN A 52 8.73 -3.90 -5.92
C GLN A 52 8.15 -3.06 -4.79
N LEU A 53 8.68 -3.25 -3.58
CA LEU A 53 8.20 -2.50 -2.41
C LEU A 53 8.61 -1.03 -2.48
N ASP A 54 9.78 -0.73 -3.02
CA ASP A 54 10.21 0.65 -3.24
C ASP A 54 9.28 1.36 -4.21
N ARG A 55 8.94 0.69 -5.30
CA ARG A 55 8.05 1.26 -6.30
C ARG A 55 6.66 1.51 -5.71
N LEU A 56 6.16 0.54 -4.94
CA LEU A 56 4.88 0.68 -4.27
C LEU A 56 4.89 1.86 -3.31
N THR A 57 5.93 1.98 -2.51
CA THR A 57 6.08 3.10 -1.58
C THR A 57 6.06 4.43 -2.31
N HIS A 58 6.80 4.52 -3.41
CA HIS A 58 6.85 5.74 -4.22
C HIS A 58 5.46 6.09 -4.76
N ASP A 59 4.75 5.11 -5.29
CA ASP A 59 3.43 5.33 -5.88
C ASP A 59 2.40 5.75 -4.83
N ILE A 60 2.47 5.16 -3.63
CA ILE A 60 1.57 5.56 -2.54
C ILE A 60 1.86 7.01 -2.14
N ARG A 61 3.12 7.39 -2.06
CA ARG A 61 3.49 8.77 -1.71
C ARG A 61 3.00 9.78 -2.74
N GLU A 62 3.05 9.41 -4.01
CA GLU A 62 2.56 10.30 -5.07
C GLU A 62 1.06 10.57 -4.91
N VAL A 63 0.30 9.52 -4.62
CA VAL A 63 -1.14 9.68 -4.42
C VAL A 63 -1.41 10.42 -3.12
N GLU A 64 -0.68 10.11 -2.07
CA GLU A 64 -0.83 10.78 -0.77
C GLU A 64 -0.71 12.30 -0.92
N ALA A 65 0.20 12.76 -1.77
CA ALA A 65 0.41 14.18 -2.00
C ALA A 65 -0.82 14.87 -2.62
N GLN A 66 -1.74 14.10 -3.19
CA GLN A 66 -2.95 14.62 -3.80
C GLN A 66 -4.18 14.49 -2.90
N LEU A 67 -3.99 14.00 -1.68
CA LEU A 67 -5.07 13.76 -0.73
C LEU A 67 -5.06 14.82 0.36
N ASP A 68 -6.17 14.91 1.09
CA ASP A 68 -6.25 15.76 2.27
C ASP A 68 -7.16 15.09 3.30
N GLY A 69 -7.21 15.66 4.50
CA GLY A 69 -8.09 15.18 5.56
C GLY A 69 -7.83 13.73 5.95
N GLU A 70 -8.91 12.98 6.14
CA GLU A 70 -8.81 11.59 6.59
C GLU A 70 -8.20 10.67 5.56
N ALA A 71 -8.31 11.02 4.28
CA ALA A 71 -7.69 10.23 3.22
C ALA A 71 -6.16 10.22 3.36
N VAL A 72 -5.58 11.35 3.76
CA VAL A 72 -4.13 11.44 4.00
C VAL A 72 -3.73 10.49 5.13
N ALA A 73 -4.50 10.48 6.22
CA ALA A 73 -4.20 9.63 7.36
C ALA A 73 -4.24 8.15 6.97
N ALA A 74 -5.25 7.76 6.19
CA ALA A 74 -5.38 6.37 5.75
C ALA A 74 -4.23 5.97 4.82
N ALA A 75 -3.86 6.84 3.87
CA ALA A 75 -2.74 6.57 2.97
C ALA A 75 -1.43 6.46 3.75
N GLY A 76 -1.23 7.33 4.75
CA GLY A 76 -0.06 7.27 5.61
C GLY A 76 0.01 5.99 6.41
N SER A 77 -1.13 5.51 6.89
CA SER A 77 -1.20 4.23 7.60
C SER A 77 -0.85 3.08 6.67
N ALA A 78 -1.35 3.11 5.43
CA ALA A 78 -1.00 2.10 4.43
C ALA A 78 0.51 2.07 4.21
N LEU A 79 1.10 3.23 4.08
CA LEU A 79 2.55 3.35 3.87
C LEU A 79 3.33 2.77 5.04
N ALA A 80 2.87 3.03 6.27
CA ALA A 80 3.52 2.49 7.47
C ALA A 80 3.49 0.95 7.46
N HIS A 81 2.37 0.36 7.06
CA HIS A 81 2.26 -1.09 6.98
C HIS A 81 3.17 -1.68 5.90
N VAL A 82 3.28 -1.01 4.75
CA VAL A 82 4.19 -1.46 3.70
C VAL A 82 5.63 -1.44 4.20
N ARG A 83 6.01 -0.39 4.92
CA ARG A 83 7.35 -0.27 5.48
C ARG A 83 7.63 -1.35 6.53
N ALA A 84 6.63 -1.64 7.37
CA ALA A 84 6.76 -2.68 8.37
C ALA A 84 7.00 -4.03 7.72
N TYR A 85 6.26 -4.33 6.66
CA TYR A 85 6.46 -5.57 5.92
C TYR A 85 7.85 -5.61 5.29
N ARG A 86 8.28 -4.51 4.69
CA ARG A 86 9.58 -4.43 4.04
C ARG A 86 10.72 -4.76 4.99
N GLU A 87 10.59 -4.37 6.24
CA GLU A 87 11.60 -4.67 7.25
C GLU A 87 11.76 -6.16 7.51
N THR A 88 10.74 -6.96 7.20
CA THR A 88 10.80 -8.42 7.36
C THR A 88 11.44 -9.11 6.15
N VAL A 89 11.56 -8.40 5.02
CA VAL A 89 12.15 -8.96 3.81
C VAL A 89 13.66 -8.91 3.92
N GLU A 90 14.30 -10.06 3.73
CA GLU A 90 15.75 -10.14 3.86
C GLU A 90 16.44 -9.25 2.85
N GLY A 91 17.42 -8.52 3.34
CA GLY A 91 18.17 -7.60 2.53
C GLY A 91 19.10 -8.32 1.57
N VAL A 92 19.59 -7.58 0.62
CA VAL A 92 20.51 -8.07 -0.39
C VAL A 92 21.91 -7.61 -0.05
#